data_b60c87daf71e1087ab88b10bbfb59548
#
_entry.id   b60c87daf71e1087ab88b10bbfb59548
#
_cell.length_a   1.000
_cell.length_b   1.000
_cell.length_c   1.000
_cell.angle_alpha   90.00
_cell.angle_beta   90.00
_cell.angle_gamma   90.00
#
_symmetry.space_group_name_H-M   'P 1'
#
loop_
_entity.id
_entity.type
_entity.pdbx_description
1 polymer ?
#
loop_
_entity_poly.entity_id
_entity_poly.type
_entity_poly.pdbx_seq_one_letter_code
_entity_poly.pdbx_strand_id
1 'polypeptide(L)'
;MSNRLFAPGCALILYKPELAIKLHSILNKNLGEMEMLMTCCHHDPKLKQATLIINICPGCDKRFRSDYENSSTISLWEILAESDFFAFPDYQSQSMTIIDACPTRDQERIHLAIRKLLLKMNINLIEPKSTGINSTCCGDSFYGIISTEKVKDQMIRKASELPLNDVVVYCISCSKAMFVGGKQPHYLIDLLFAEETVSKTFEPDDWHNELSTYMDKH
;
A
#
# COMPACT_ATOMS: atom_id res chain seq x y z
N MET A 1 -15.03 22.27 -10.44
CA MET A 1 -14.45 20.92 -10.44
C MET A 1 -13.80 20.72 -9.08
N SER A 2 -14.02 19.59 -8.42
CA SER A 2 -13.33 19.31 -7.14
C SER A 2 -11.83 19.24 -7.39
N ASN A 3 -11.04 19.92 -6.56
CA ASN A 3 -9.58 19.83 -6.64
C ASN A 3 -9.14 18.40 -6.31
N ARG A 4 -8.30 17.81 -7.14
CA ARG A 4 -7.79 16.44 -6.96
C ARG A 4 -6.27 16.41 -7.01
N LEU A 5 -5.67 15.62 -6.13
CA LEU A 5 -4.23 15.35 -6.11
C LEU A 5 -3.98 13.84 -6.08
N PHE A 6 -2.89 13.41 -6.68
CA PHE A 6 -2.43 12.03 -6.57
C PHE A 6 -1.26 11.94 -5.60
N ALA A 7 -1.40 11.18 -4.53
CA ALA A 7 -0.37 10.94 -3.51
C ALA A 7 0.18 9.50 -3.62
N PRO A 8 1.30 9.27 -4.31
CA PRO A 8 1.91 7.95 -4.40
C PRO A 8 2.45 7.47 -3.04
N GLY A 9 2.80 8.40 -2.15
CA GLY A 9 3.43 8.13 -0.88
C GLY A 9 4.94 7.87 -0.99
N CYS A 10 5.67 8.25 0.07
CA CYS A 10 7.12 8.10 0.14
C CYS A 10 7.58 6.65 -0.11
N ALA A 11 6.84 5.68 0.42
CA ALA A 11 7.19 4.28 0.31
C ALA A 11 7.24 3.78 -1.15
N LEU A 12 6.28 4.17 -2.02
CA LEU A 12 6.32 3.81 -3.43
C LEU A 12 7.42 4.56 -4.18
N ILE A 13 7.64 5.84 -3.87
CA ILE A 13 8.71 6.63 -4.48
C ILE A 13 10.10 6.04 -4.17
N LEU A 14 10.34 5.59 -2.94
CA LEU A 14 11.58 4.92 -2.56
C LEU A 14 11.70 3.52 -3.18
N TYR A 15 10.58 2.86 -3.37
CA TYR A 15 10.54 1.49 -3.91
C TYR A 15 10.73 1.46 -5.43
N LYS A 16 9.76 2.02 -6.17
CA LYS A 16 9.74 2.08 -7.65
C LYS A 16 9.10 3.39 -8.11
N PRO A 17 9.86 4.50 -8.19
CA PRO A 17 9.31 5.80 -8.58
C PRO A 17 8.69 5.79 -9.99
N GLU A 18 9.20 4.96 -10.90
CA GLU A 18 8.67 4.78 -12.25
C GLU A 18 7.21 4.29 -12.26
N LEU A 19 6.81 3.46 -11.30
CA LEU A 19 5.41 3.01 -11.17
C LEU A 19 4.51 4.13 -10.68
N ALA A 20 4.99 5.02 -9.82
CA ALA A 20 4.24 6.21 -9.42
C ALA A 20 3.96 7.13 -10.61
N ILE A 21 4.97 7.37 -11.47
CA ILE A 21 4.85 8.17 -12.70
C ILE A 21 3.88 7.50 -13.68
N LYS A 22 3.99 6.19 -13.88
CA LYS A 22 3.12 5.41 -14.76
C LYS A 22 1.66 5.46 -14.32
N LEU A 23 1.40 5.29 -13.02
CA LEU A 23 0.05 5.42 -12.45
C LEU A 23 -0.50 6.83 -12.60
N HIS A 24 0.29 7.85 -12.30
CA HIS A 24 -0.11 9.25 -12.46
C HIS A 24 -0.52 9.56 -13.91
N SER A 25 0.26 9.08 -14.90
CA SER A 25 -0.09 9.23 -16.31
C SER A 25 -1.40 8.54 -16.67
N ILE A 26 -1.65 7.32 -16.17
CA ILE A 26 -2.89 6.59 -16.38
C ILE A 26 -4.08 7.33 -15.77
N LEU A 27 -3.94 7.82 -14.54
CA LEU A 27 -4.98 8.56 -13.85
C LEU A 27 -5.31 9.87 -14.56
N ASN A 28 -4.31 10.65 -14.98
CA ASN A 28 -4.50 11.90 -15.72
C ASN A 28 -5.23 11.68 -17.04
N LYS A 29 -4.85 10.64 -17.78
CA LYS A 29 -5.51 10.29 -19.05
C LYS A 29 -7.00 9.96 -18.89
N ASN A 30 -7.39 9.30 -17.79
CA ASN A 30 -8.73 8.74 -17.65
C ASN A 30 -9.64 9.54 -16.71
N LEU A 31 -9.07 10.25 -15.74
CA LEU A 31 -9.83 11.02 -14.74
C LEU A 31 -9.67 12.53 -14.90
N GLY A 32 -8.82 12.99 -15.82
CA GLY A 32 -8.46 14.41 -16.01
C GLY A 32 -7.23 14.80 -15.20
N GLU A 33 -6.60 15.89 -15.63
CA GLU A 33 -5.33 16.36 -15.06
C GLU A 33 -5.42 16.60 -13.54
N MET A 34 -4.41 16.14 -12.83
CA MET A 34 -4.19 16.37 -11.41
C MET A 34 -2.69 16.42 -11.12
N GLU A 35 -2.29 17.18 -10.14
CA GLU A 35 -0.89 17.26 -9.70
C GLU A 35 -0.54 16.06 -8.80
N MET A 36 0.76 15.72 -8.78
CA MET A 36 1.29 14.73 -7.85
C MET A 36 1.66 15.41 -6.53
N LEU A 37 1.06 14.96 -5.43
CA LEU A 37 1.38 15.43 -4.09
C LEU A 37 2.62 14.70 -3.57
N MET A 38 3.74 15.40 -3.52
CA MET A 38 5.03 14.87 -3.08
C MET A 38 5.31 15.14 -1.60
N THR A 39 4.53 16.01 -0.95
CA THR A 39 4.63 16.25 0.49
C THR A 39 4.36 14.97 1.25
N CYS A 40 5.29 14.59 2.13
CA CYS A 40 5.11 13.43 3.00
C CYS A 40 3.88 13.63 3.90
N CYS A 41 3.11 12.55 4.10
CA CYS A 41 1.91 12.60 4.94
C CYS A 41 2.18 12.91 6.43
N HIS A 42 3.43 13.01 6.86
CA HIS A 42 3.82 13.51 8.17
C HIS A 42 3.89 15.05 8.24
N HIS A 43 3.77 15.72 7.09
CA HIS A 43 3.78 17.18 6.98
C HIS A 43 2.44 17.66 6.45
N ASP A 44 1.99 18.82 6.94
CA ASP A 44 0.76 19.45 6.49
C ASP A 44 0.88 19.83 5.00
N PRO A 45 0.01 19.30 4.13
CA PRO A 45 0.02 19.64 2.71
C PRO A 45 -0.47 21.06 2.42
N LYS A 46 -0.92 21.82 3.43
CA LYS A 46 -1.37 23.23 3.39
C LYS A 46 -2.43 23.47 2.31
N LEU A 47 -3.44 22.62 2.28
CA LEU A 47 -4.52 22.66 1.29
C LEU A 47 -5.39 23.91 1.51
N LYS A 48 -5.47 24.78 0.50
CA LYS A 48 -6.22 26.03 0.55
C LYS A 48 -7.74 25.86 0.37
N GLN A 49 -8.17 24.69 -0.14
CA GLN A 49 -9.56 24.38 -0.44
C GLN A 49 -9.81 22.89 -0.34
N ALA A 50 -11.07 22.49 -0.25
CA ALA A 50 -11.46 21.08 -0.21
C ALA A 50 -10.83 20.32 -1.39
N THR A 51 -10.03 19.33 -1.08
CA THR A 51 -9.22 18.55 -2.04
C THR A 51 -9.40 17.06 -1.81
N LEU A 52 -9.67 16.32 -2.87
CA LEU A 52 -9.69 14.86 -2.85
C LEU A 52 -8.30 14.31 -3.17
N ILE A 53 -7.70 13.59 -2.23
CA ILE A 53 -6.40 12.95 -2.39
C ILE A 53 -6.60 11.49 -2.79
N ILE A 54 -6.17 11.15 -4.00
CA ILE A 54 -6.08 9.77 -4.46
C ILE A 54 -4.77 9.20 -3.93
N ASN A 55 -4.83 8.22 -3.05
CA ASN A 55 -3.66 7.68 -2.38
C ASN A 55 -3.48 6.18 -2.64
N ILE A 56 -2.25 5.69 -2.45
CA ILE A 56 -1.88 4.28 -2.56
C ILE A 56 -1.55 3.70 -1.19
N CYS A 57 -0.80 4.46 -0.39
CA CYS A 57 -0.29 4.00 0.88
C CYS A 57 -1.36 4.05 1.98
N PRO A 58 -1.62 2.93 2.69
CA PRO A 58 -2.59 2.91 3.79
C PRO A 58 -2.26 3.87 4.93
N GLY A 59 -0.98 4.10 5.21
CA GLY A 59 -0.55 5.07 6.22
C GLY A 59 -0.84 6.51 5.81
N CYS A 60 -0.60 6.84 4.53
CA CYS A 60 -0.95 8.15 3.97
C CYS A 60 -2.45 8.38 3.99
N ASP A 61 -3.26 7.38 3.60
CA ASP A 61 -4.73 7.46 3.67
C ASP A 61 -5.19 7.87 5.06
N LYS A 62 -4.73 7.13 6.08
CA LYS A 62 -5.13 7.40 7.46
C LYS A 62 -4.79 8.81 7.89
N ARG A 63 -3.55 9.30 7.63
CA ARG A 63 -3.10 10.63 8.04
C ARG A 63 -3.82 11.75 7.29
N PHE A 64 -3.89 11.69 5.96
CA PHE A 64 -4.60 12.72 5.19
C PHE A 64 -6.07 12.80 5.57
N ARG A 65 -6.69 11.68 5.91
CA ARG A 65 -8.10 11.63 6.30
C ARG A 65 -8.36 12.18 7.71
N SER A 66 -7.41 12.02 8.65
CA SER A 66 -7.63 12.33 10.06
C SER A 66 -6.91 13.58 10.56
N ASP A 67 -5.78 13.96 9.99
CA ASP A 67 -4.86 14.90 10.61
C ASP A 67 -4.89 16.29 9.95
N TYR A 68 -5.47 16.44 8.74
CA TYR A 68 -5.39 17.70 7.98
C TYR A 68 -6.75 18.20 7.54
N GLU A 69 -6.92 19.55 7.63
CA GLU A 69 -8.10 20.23 7.15
C GLU A 69 -8.16 20.25 5.61
N ASN A 70 -9.36 20.42 5.07
CA ASN A 70 -9.63 20.45 3.63
C ASN A 70 -9.19 19.17 2.86
N SER A 71 -8.83 18.10 3.56
CA SER A 71 -8.41 16.84 3.00
C SER A 71 -9.53 15.80 3.06
N SER A 72 -9.81 15.17 1.93
CA SER A 72 -10.59 13.94 1.85
C SER A 72 -9.81 12.92 1.03
N THR A 73 -10.05 11.64 1.26
CA THR A 73 -9.26 10.59 0.62
C THR A 73 -10.11 9.56 -0.11
N ILE A 74 -9.55 9.05 -1.18
CA ILE A 74 -9.98 7.82 -1.85
C ILE A 74 -8.76 6.98 -2.16
N SER A 75 -8.85 5.68 -1.94
CA SER A 75 -7.76 4.79 -2.30
C SER A 75 -7.73 4.54 -3.81
N LEU A 76 -6.52 4.45 -4.40
CA LEU A 76 -6.34 3.99 -5.78
C LEU A 76 -7.04 2.65 -6.02
N TRP A 77 -7.05 1.78 -5.02
CA TRP A 77 -7.69 0.46 -5.10
C TRP A 77 -9.18 0.56 -5.37
N GLU A 78 -9.88 1.51 -4.75
CA GLU A 78 -11.31 1.75 -4.96
C GLU A 78 -11.57 2.26 -6.39
N ILE A 79 -10.74 3.17 -6.89
CA ILE A 79 -10.86 3.72 -8.25
C ILE A 79 -10.67 2.60 -9.29
N LEU A 80 -9.59 1.82 -9.16
CA LEU A 80 -9.29 0.76 -10.13
C LEU A 80 -10.29 -0.40 -10.07
N ALA A 81 -10.80 -0.72 -8.87
CA ALA A 81 -11.80 -1.77 -8.72
C ALA A 81 -13.10 -1.47 -9.49
N GLU A 82 -13.48 -0.19 -9.58
CA GLU A 82 -14.70 0.26 -10.29
C GLU A 82 -14.44 0.71 -11.74
N SER A 83 -13.16 0.77 -12.15
CA SER A 83 -12.79 1.27 -13.48
C SER A 83 -12.82 0.17 -14.54
N ASP A 84 -13.08 0.61 -15.80
CA ASP A 84 -12.96 -0.21 -17.01
C ASP A 84 -11.77 0.23 -17.88
N PHE A 85 -11.04 1.26 -17.47
CA PHE A 85 -9.93 1.81 -18.25
C PHE A 85 -8.59 1.12 -18.00
N PHE A 86 -8.48 0.26 -16.99
CA PHE A 86 -7.24 -0.41 -16.64
C PHE A 86 -7.23 -1.84 -17.17
N ALA A 87 -6.18 -2.19 -17.95
CA ALA A 87 -5.98 -3.55 -18.43
C ALA A 87 -5.27 -4.38 -17.34
N PHE A 88 -6.00 -5.26 -16.69
CA PHE A 88 -5.48 -6.13 -15.64
C PHE A 88 -4.76 -7.34 -16.23
N PRO A 89 -3.56 -7.71 -15.70
CA PRO A 89 -2.91 -8.98 -16.03
C PRO A 89 -3.76 -10.18 -15.58
N ASP A 90 -3.63 -11.31 -16.27
CA ASP A 90 -4.27 -12.58 -15.90
C ASP A 90 -3.23 -13.50 -15.23
N TYR A 91 -3.46 -13.82 -13.95
CA TYR A 91 -2.61 -14.72 -13.16
C TYR A 91 -3.06 -16.18 -13.19
N GLN A 92 -3.95 -16.56 -14.13
CA GLN A 92 -4.31 -17.94 -14.44
C GLN A 92 -4.74 -18.78 -13.22
N SER A 93 -5.51 -18.15 -12.32
CA SER A 93 -5.98 -18.76 -11.06
C SER A 93 -4.86 -19.16 -10.09
N GLN A 94 -3.68 -18.52 -10.17
CA GLN A 94 -2.63 -18.70 -9.17
C GLN A 94 -3.18 -18.43 -7.78
N SER A 95 -2.92 -19.36 -6.85
CA SER A 95 -3.39 -19.22 -5.47
C SER A 95 -2.43 -18.35 -4.66
N MET A 96 -2.96 -17.32 -4.03
CA MET A 96 -2.24 -16.42 -3.14
C MET A 96 -3.05 -16.18 -1.86
N THR A 97 -2.39 -15.85 -0.76
CA THR A 97 -3.05 -15.32 0.44
C THR A 97 -2.85 -13.80 0.52
N ILE A 98 -3.41 -13.15 1.54
CA ILE A 98 -3.32 -11.69 1.69
C ILE A 98 -3.00 -11.31 3.14
N ILE A 99 -2.30 -10.20 3.31
CA ILE A 99 -2.24 -9.48 4.59
C ILE A 99 -2.88 -8.10 4.43
N ASP A 100 -3.96 -7.86 5.15
CA ASP A 100 -4.58 -6.54 5.20
C ASP A 100 -3.77 -5.61 6.11
N ALA A 101 -3.43 -4.44 5.58
CA ALA A 101 -2.58 -3.48 6.26
C ALA A 101 -3.30 -2.86 7.46
N CYS A 102 -2.65 -2.82 8.62
CA CYS A 102 -3.27 -2.37 9.86
C CYS A 102 -3.85 -0.93 9.85
N PRO A 103 -3.37 0.04 9.03
CA PRO A 103 -4.01 1.35 8.95
C PRO A 103 -5.39 1.35 8.29
N THR A 104 -5.77 0.26 7.59
CA THR A 104 -7.08 0.14 6.91
C THR A 104 -8.14 -0.60 7.71
N ARG A 105 -7.93 -0.92 9.00
CA ARG A 105 -8.90 -1.68 9.81
C ARG A 105 -10.29 -1.06 9.87
N ASP A 106 -10.40 0.26 9.80
CA ASP A 106 -11.64 1.02 9.76
C ASP A 106 -12.14 1.29 8.32
N GLN A 107 -11.54 0.64 7.30
CA GLN A 107 -11.80 0.91 5.88
C GLN A 107 -12.19 -0.37 5.12
N GLU A 108 -13.30 -0.98 5.50
CA GLU A 108 -13.81 -2.21 4.85
C GLU A 108 -13.94 -2.05 3.33
N ARG A 109 -14.31 -0.84 2.85
CA ARG A 109 -14.40 -0.51 1.42
C ARG A 109 -13.07 -0.77 0.67
N ILE A 110 -11.92 -0.50 1.30
CA ILE A 110 -10.60 -0.77 0.71
C ILE A 110 -10.37 -2.28 0.61
N HIS A 111 -10.72 -3.03 1.65
CA HIS A 111 -10.59 -4.49 1.65
C HIS A 111 -11.43 -5.13 0.53
N LEU A 112 -12.67 -4.68 0.34
CA LEU A 112 -13.55 -5.15 -0.73
C LEU A 112 -13.01 -4.79 -2.12
N ALA A 113 -12.52 -3.55 -2.29
CA ALA A 113 -11.91 -3.10 -3.53
C ALA A 113 -10.70 -3.97 -3.93
N ILE A 114 -9.82 -4.27 -2.98
CA ILE A 114 -8.65 -5.12 -3.23
C ILE A 114 -9.08 -6.53 -3.65
N ARG A 115 -10.06 -7.15 -2.97
CA ARG A 115 -10.60 -8.47 -3.36
C ARG A 115 -11.15 -8.45 -4.79
N LYS A 116 -11.87 -7.39 -5.15
CA LYS A 116 -12.39 -7.20 -6.51
C LYS A 116 -11.25 -7.07 -7.54
N LEU A 117 -10.16 -6.38 -7.20
CA LEU A 117 -8.97 -6.32 -8.07
C LEU A 117 -8.30 -7.68 -8.26
N LEU A 118 -8.14 -8.45 -7.19
CA LEU A 118 -7.57 -9.81 -7.27
C LEU A 118 -8.42 -10.73 -8.15
N LEU A 119 -9.74 -10.61 -8.04
CA LEU A 119 -10.66 -11.34 -8.92
C LEU A 119 -10.52 -10.89 -10.39
N LYS A 120 -10.42 -9.56 -10.66
CA LYS A 120 -10.18 -9.04 -12.02
C LYS A 120 -8.87 -9.54 -12.62
N MET A 121 -7.86 -9.79 -11.79
CA MET A 121 -6.56 -10.36 -12.18
C MET A 121 -6.55 -11.90 -12.22
N ASN A 122 -7.71 -12.56 -12.02
CA ASN A 122 -7.82 -14.02 -11.99
C ASN A 122 -6.86 -14.66 -10.97
N ILE A 123 -6.75 -14.08 -9.77
CA ILE A 123 -6.01 -14.62 -8.64
C ILE A 123 -6.99 -15.37 -7.72
N ASN A 124 -6.66 -16.63 -7.41
CA ASN A 124 -7.40 -17.44 -6.45
C ASN A 124 -6.98 -17.07 -5.02
N LEU A 125 -7.77 -16.22 -4.36
CA LEU A 125 -7.46 -15.73 -3.03
C LEU A 125 -7.85 -16.73 -1.94
N ILE A 126 -6.87 -17.13 -1.11
CA ILE A 126 -7.06 -17.94 0.09
C ILE A 126 -6.95 -17.01 1.31
N GLU A 127 -8.09 -16.69 1.91
CA GLU A 127 -8.15 -15.79 3.07
C GLU A 127 -7.48 -16.40 4.32
N PRO A 128 -6.65 -15.64 5.04
CA PRO A 128 -6.13 -16.09 6.33
C PRO A 128 -7.22 -15.99 7.43
N LYS A 129 -6.99 -16.63 8.58
CA LYS A 129 -7.94 -16.58 9.71
C LYS A 129 -8.20 -15.16 10.21
N SER A 130 -7.16 -14.31 10.24
CA SER A 130 -7.25 -12.90 10.65
C SER A 130 -7.09 -12.01 9.42
N THR A 131 -8.22 -11.52 8.90
CA THR A 131 -8.29 -10.77 7.64
C THR A 131 -9.24 -9.58 7.77
N GLY A 132 -9.16 -8.64 6.83
CA GLY A 132 -10.00 -7.44 6.81
C GLY A 132 -9.84 -6.60 8.07
N ILE A 133 -10.96 -6.23 8.67
CA ILE A 133 -11.00 -5.44 9.92
C ILE A 133 -10.36 -6.15 11.12
N ASN A 134 -10.26 -7.49 11.06
CA ASN A 134 -9.65 -8.32 12.11
C ASN A 134 -8.16 -8.60 11.85
N SER A 135 -7.57 -8.03 10.78
CA SER A 135 -6.16 -8.24 10.47
C SER A 135 -5.27 -7.66 11.57
N THR A 136 -4.26 -8.43 11.99
CA THR A 136 -3.24 -7.99 12.93
C THR A 136 -2.07 -7.33 12.19
N CYS A 137 -1.28 -6.51 12.91
CA CYS A 137 -0.11 -5.83 12.34
C CYS A 137 0.93 -6.83 11.82
N CYS A 138 1.61 -6.45 10.72
CA CYS A 138 2.74 -7.23 10.19
C CYS A 138 3.99 -7.21 11.08
N GLY A 139 4.03 -6.35 12.11
CA GLY A 139 5.19 -6.17 13.00
C GLY A 139 5.88 -4.81 12.84
N ASP A 140 5.85 -4.21 11.65
CA ASP A 140 6.58 -2.97 11.34
C ASP A 140 6.16 -1.76 12.22
N SER A 141 4.88 -1.68 12.63
CA SER A 141 4.40 -0.60 13.50
C SER A 141 4.99 -0.60 14.92
N PHE A 142 5.72 -1.63 15.29
CA PHE A 142 6.44 -1.71 16.56
C PHE A 142 7.86 -1.16 16.47
N TYR A 143 8.34 -0.82 15.26
CA TYR A 143 9.64 -0.21 15.08
C TYR A 143 9.76 1.10 15.87
N GLY A 144 10.89 1.29 16.54
CA GLY A 144 11.11 2.42 17.46
C GLY A 144 10.42 2.31 18.84
N ILE A 145 9.57 1.27 19.05
CA ILE A 145 8.88 1.02 20.33
C ILE A 145 9.55 -0.15 21.07
N ILE A 146 9.94 -1.19 20.33
CA ILE A 146 10.67 -2.35 20.84
C ILE A 146 11.97 -2.54 20.07
N SER A 147 12.88 -3.44 20.52
CA SER A 147 14.13 -3.68 19.80
C SER A 147 13.89 -4.25 18.40
N THR A 148 14.81 -4.00 17.47
CA THR A 148 14.71 -4.47 16.07
C THR A 148 14.58 -5.98 15.98
N GLU A 149 15.26 -6.76 16.85
CA GLU A 149 15.11 -8.22 16.93
C GLU A 149 13.67 -8.60 17.26
N LYS A 150 13.06 -7.96 18.26
CA LYS A 150 11.65 -8.21 18.61
C LYS A 150 10.69 -7.78 17.52
N VAL A 151 11.01 -6.73 16.75
CA VAL A 151 10.23 -6.36 15.54
C VAL A 151 10.29 -7.50 14.52
N LYS A 152 11.48 -8.04 14.23
CA LYS A 152 11.63 -9.20 13.33
C LYS A 152 10.87 -10.43 13.83
N ASP A 153 10.89 -10.70 15.14
CA ASP A 153 10.09 -11.80 15.72
C ASP A 153 8.59 -11.62 15.47
N GLN A 154 8.06 -10.39 15.57
CA GLN A 154 6.66 -10.10 15.23
C GLN A 154 6.37 -10.32 13.74
N MET A 155 7.31 -9.95 12.85
CA MET A 155 7.18 -10.16 11.41
C MET A 155 7.15 -11.67 11.07
N ILE A 156 8.06 -12.44 11.64
CA ILE A 156 8.14 -13.90 11.49
C ILE A 156 6.86 -14.57 12.01
N ARG A 157 6.39 -14.16 13.20
CA ARG A 157 5.16 -14.67 13.78
C ARG A 157 3.96 -14.39 12.86
N LYS A 158 3.84 -13.16 12.36
CA LYS A 158 2.76 -12.79 11.44
C LYS A 158 2.79 -13.58 10.14
N ALA A 159 3.98 -13.77 9.57
CA ALA A 159 4.16 -14.58 8.37
C ALA A 159 3.73 -16.05 8.59
N SER A 160 4.02 -16.62 9.75
CA SER A 160 3.64 -18.01 10.09
C SER A 160 2.11 -18.23 10.22
N GLU A 161 1.32 -17.16 10.43
CA GLU A 161 -0.14 -17.23 10.49
C GLU A 161 -0.78 -17.36 9.08
N LEU A 162 -0.03 -17.10 8.02
CA LEU A 162 -0.55 -17.08 6.65
C LEU A 162 -0.53 -18.46 6.01
N PRO A 163 -1.63 -18.88 5.35
CA PRO A 163 -1.80 -20.24 4.85
C PRO A 163 -0.91 -20.59 3.64
N LEU A 164 -0.45 -19.58 2.88
CA LEU A 164 0.37 -19.79 1.68
C LEU A 164 1.71 -19.06 1.77
N ASN A 165 2.62 -19.41 0.87
CA ASN A 165 3.90 -18.74 0.72
C ASN A 165 3.76 -17.43 -0.07
N ASP A 166 2.93 -17.42 -1.12
CA ASP A 166 2.64 -16.27 -1.98
C ASP A 166 1.63 -15.36 -1.29
N VAL A 167 2.05 -14.13 -0.95
CA VAL A 167 1.29 -13.21 -0.11
C VAL A 167 1.05 -11.88 -0.83
N VAL A 168 -0.19 -11.56 -1.14
CA VAL A 168 -0.56 -10.24 -1.62
C VAL A 168 -0.41 -9.22 -0.49
N VAL A 169 0.27 -8.12 -0.78
CA VAL A 169 0.44 -6.98 0.13
C VAL A 169 0.17 -5.67 -0.61
N TYR A 170 -0.41 -4.69 0.07
CA TYR A 170 -0.64 -3.34 -0.48
C TYR A 170 -0.01 -2.22 0.36
N CYS A 171 0.97 -2.60 1.19
CA CYS A 171 1.81 -1.73 1.99
C CYS A 171 3.26 -2.21 1.87
N ILE A 172 4.20 -1.32 1.56
CA ILE A 172 5.62 -1.69 1.38
C ILE A 172 6.23 -2.22 2.68
N SER A 173 5.89 -1.64 3.84
CA SER A 173 6.35 -2.20 5.13
C SER A 173 5.84 -3.64 5.34
N CYS A 174 4.61 -3.95 4.90
CA CYS A 174 4.11 -5.33 4.93
C CYS A 174 4.88 -6.24 3.98
N SER A 175 5.28 -5.76 2.80
CA SER A 175 6.13 -6.52 1.87
C SER A 175 7.46 -6.91 2.55
N LYS A 176 8.13 -5.92 3.15
CA LYS A 176 9.39 -6.17 3.88
C LYS A 176 9.20 -7.14 5.04
N ALA A 177 8.14 -6.99 5.82
CA ALA A 177 7.82 -7.91 6.91
C ALA A 177 7.62 -9.35 6.42
N MET A 178 6.99 -9.55 5.27
CA MET A 178 6.80 -10.88 4.68
C MET A 178 8.12 -11.49 4.20
N PHE A 179 9.02 -10.70 3.61
CA PHE A 179 10.37 -11.15 3.28
C PHE A 179 11.15 -11.60 4.54
N VAL A 180 11.13 -10.79 5.61
CA VAL A 180 11.75 -11.18 6.90
C VAL A 180 11.16 -12.48 7.43
N GLY A 181 9.87 -12.68 7.27
CA GLY A 181 9.17 -13.89 7.67
C GLY A 181 9.32 -15.08 6.72
N GLY A 182 10.16 -14.98 5.68
CA GLY A 182 10.44 -16.07 4.73
C GLY A 182 9.32 -16.37 3.75
N LYS A 183 8.39 -15.42 3.53
CA LYS A 183 7.31 -15.49 2.53
C LYS A 183 7.74 -14.83 1.22
N GLN A 184 6.95 -15.07 0.17
CA GLN A 184 7.07 -14.42 -1.12
C GLN A 184 5.96 -13.35 -1.24
N PRO A 185 6.23 -12.08 -0.89
CA PRO A 185 5.24 -11.03 -1.06
C PRO A 185 5.08 -10.63 -2.51
N HIS A 186 3.84 -10.33 -2.89
CA HIS A 186 3.45 -9.73 -4.16
C HIS A 186 2.81 -8.37 -3.87
N TYR A 187 3.55 -7.29 -4.11
CA TYR A 187 3.02 -5.95 -3.89
C TYR A 187 1.97 -5.62 -4.95
N LEU A 188 0.80 -5.19 -4.51
CA LEU A 188 -0.36 -5.03 -5.39
C LEU A 188 -0.10 -4.09 -6.58
N ILE A 189 0.77 -3.08 -6.42
CA ILE A 189 1.21 -2.24 -7.54
C ILE A 189 2.00 -3.05 -8.56
N ASP A 190 2.92 -3.92 -8.13
CA ASP A 190 3.68 -4.78 -9.03
C ASP A 190 2.75 -5.75 -9.77
N LEU A 191 1.78 -6.34 -9.05
CA LEU A 191 0.78 -7.21 -9.66
C LEU A 191 -0.03 -6.51 -10.75
N LEU A 192 -0.39 -5.22 -10.58
CA LEU A 192 -1.10 -4.45 -11.60
C LEU A 192 -0.32 -4.33 -12.92
N PHE A 193 1.00 -4.42 -12.87
CA PHE A 193 1.87 -4.26 -14.03
C PHE A 193 2.62 -5.54 -14.43
N ALA A 194 2.26 -6.68 -13.85
CA ALA A 194 2.94 -7.97 -14.03
C ALA A 194 4.46 -7.87 -13.77
N GLU A 195 4.84 -7.13 -12.73
CA GLU A 195 6.22 -6.97 -12.30
C GLU A 195 6.50 -7.81 -11.05
N GLU A 196 7.76 -8.17 -10.87
CA GLU A 196 8.23 -8.87 -9.68
C GLU A 196 8.36 -7.91 -8.49
N THR A 197 7.93 -8.38 -7.31
CA THR A 197 8.18 -7.66 -6.05
C THR A 197 9.56 -8.01 -5.53
N VAL A 198 10.42 -7.00 -5.44
CA VAL A 198 11.80 -7.15 -4.98
C VAL A 198 12.01 -6.47 -3.63
N SER A 199 12.84 -7.04 -2.78
CA SER A 199 13.30 -6.36 -1.57
C SER A 199 14.68 -5.74 -1.83
N LYS A 200 14.79 -4.43 -1.62
CA LYS A 200 16.10 -3.75 -1.67
C LYS A 200 16.89 -3.99 -0.39
N THR A 201 16.19 -4.15 0.73
CA THR A 201 16.75 -4.50 2.03
C THR A 201 15.72 -5.27 2.86
N PHE A 202 16.17 -6.23 3.68
CA PHE A 202 15.35 -6.98 4.63
C PHE A 202 15.45 -6.41 6.05
N GLU A 203 16.41 -5.50 6.28
CA GLU A 203 16.64 -4.95 7.61
C GLU A 203 15.65 -3.80 7.90
N PRO A 204 14.87 -3.89 9.01
CA PRO A 204 13.98 -2.82 9.40
C PRO A 204 14.68 -1.48 9.61
N ASP A 205 15.90 -1.47 10.19
CA ASP A 205 16.66 -0.25 10.43
C ASP A 205 17.00 0.49 9.12
N ASP A 206 17.46 -0.23 8.10
CA ASP A 206 17.76 0.37 6.78
C ASP A 206 16.52 1.01 6.18
N TRP A 207 15.39 0.29 6.22
CA TRP A 207 14.13 0.77 5.69
C TRP A 207 13.64 2.04 6.39
N HIS A 208 13.65 2.04 7.70
CA HIS A 208 13.21 3.20 8.48
C HIS A 208 14.16 4.39 8.35
N ASN A 209 15.47 4.16 8.20
CA ASN A 209 16.43 5.21 7.89
C ASN A 209 16.18 5.85 6.51
N GLU A 210 15.89 5.05 5.47
CA GLU A 210 15.50 5.56 4.16
C GLU A 210 14.22 6.40 4.26
N LEU A 211 13.20 5.90 4.96
CA LEU A 211 11.93 6.61 5.15
C LEU A 211 12.14 7.94 5.88
N SER A 212 12.87 7.95 7.01
CA SER A 212 13.14 9.17 7.78
C SER A 212 13.88 10.19 6.93
N THR A 213 14.91 9.76 6.20
CA THR A 213 15.67 10.64 5.31
C THR A 213 14.79 11.28 4.22
N TYR A 214 13.83 10.53 3.70
CA TYR A 214 12.88 11.07 2.72
C TYR A 214 11.90 12.03 3.38
N MET A 215 11.33 11.65 4.53
CA MET A 215 10.38 12.49 5.28
C MET A 215 10.97 13.85 5.66
N ASP A 216 12.23 13.89 6.08
CA ASP A 216 12.92 15.14 6.48
C ASP A 216 13.10 16.11 5.30
N LYS A 217 13.05 15.63 4.06
CA LYS A 217 13.27 16.44 2.84
C LYS A 217 11.98 16.85 2.12
N HIS A 218 10.86 16.22 2.41
CA HIS A 218 9.59 16.37 1.69
C HIS A 218 8.42 16.51 2.65
#